data_68cb892f9d9ee9ca8e5fa8a419011f1d
#
_entry.id   68cb892f9d9ee9ca8e5fa8a419011f1d
#
_cell.length_a   1.000
_cell.length_b   1.000
_cell.length_c   1.000
_cell.angle_alpha   90.00
_cell.angle_beta   90.00
_cell.angle_gamma   90.00
#
_symmetry.space_group_name_H-M   'P 1'
#
loop_
_entity.id
_entity.type
_entity.pdbx_description
1 polymer ?
#
loop_
_entity_poly.entity_id
_entity_poly.type
_entity_poly.pdbx_seq_one_letter_code
_entity_poly.pdbx_strand_id
1 'polypeptide(L)'
;DQPFISHHFFEQEFYDVAQVEVLRGPQGTLYGRNATAGVVNLTSAKPSDQFEAMASGEFGNYHQKRFEGMINLPIVDDRLDIRIAGEWTKRQGYSFNQITDERIDGRDLWSGRMTIGWKPVENLQTYLIWEHFQEDDDRIRSSKQLCKADYRSGTGSTGALGGPRYRSQGCLPFSLY
;
A
#
# COMPACT_ATOMS: atom_id res chain seq x y z
N ASP A 1 14.67 6.28 7.81
CA ASP A 1 14.26 5.08 7.06
C ASP A 1 13.37 4.21 7.95
N GLN A 2 12.14 3.96 7.53
CA GLN A 2 11.23 3.05 8.21
C GLN A 2 11.15 1.75 7.42
N PRO A 3 11.57 0.62 7.99
CA PRO A 3 11.46 -0.66 7.31
C PRO A 3 10.02 -1.16 7.30
N PHE A 4 9.50 -1.50 6.14
CA PHE A 4 8.26 -2.26 6.01
C PHE A 4 8.53 -3.72 6.34
N ILE A 5 8.04 -4.18 7.48
CA ILE A 5 8.29 -5.54 7.99
C ILE A 5 7.21 -6.51 7.51
N SER A 6 6.03 -6.01 7.17
CA SER A 6 4.89 -6.81 6.74
C SER A 6 4.54 -6.55 5.29
N HIS A 7 4.18 -7.61 4.55
CA HIS A 7 3.70 -7.49 3.18
C HIS A 7 2.44 -6.63 3.03
N HIS A 8 1.66 -6.45 4.09
CA HIS A 8 0.48 -5.58 4.07
C HIS A 8 0.82 -4.10 3.89
N PHE A 9 2.03 -3.67 4.25
CA PHE A 9 2.46 -2.30 4.05
C PHE A 9 2.84 -1.97 2.60
N PHE A 10 3.08 -2.97 1.75
CA PHE A 10 3.31 -2.77 0.32
C PHE A 10 2.03 -2.46 -0.46
N GLU A 11 0.88 -2.50 0.20
CA GLU A 11 -0.40 -2.19 -0.41
C GLU A 11 -0.73 -0.69 -0.38
N GLN A 12 0.10 0.11 0.29
CA GLN A 12 0.01 1.57 0.20
C GLN A 12 0.29 2.04 -1.23
N GLU A 13 -0.47 3.02 -1.67
CA GLU A 13 -0.14 3.73 -2.88
C GLU A 13 1.07 4.63 -2.64
N PHE A 14 1.95 4.70 -3.64
CA PHE A 14 3.14 5.54 -3.57
C PHE A 14 2.90 6.79 -4.40
N TYR A 15 2.71 7.89 -3.72
CA TYR A 15 2.48 9.20 -4.31
C TYR A 15 3.58 10.18 -3.87
N ASP A 16 3.82 11.18 -4.68
CA ASP A 16 4.79 12.25 -4.43
C ASP A 16 6.19 11.69 -4.05
N VAL A 17 6.67 10.75 -4.87
CA VAL A 17 7.95 10.07 -4.70
C VAL A 17 9.02 10.83 -5.46
N ALA A 18 10.10 11.21 -4.77
CA ALA A 18 11.26 11.84 -5.39
C ALA A 18 12.21 10.81 -6.03
N GLN A 19 12.38 9.66 -5.38
CA GLN A 19 13.36 8.67 -5.80
C GLN A 19 12.96 7.27 -5.39
N VAL A 20 13.25 6.31 -6.28
CA VAL A 20 13.16 4.88 -6.03
C VAL A 20 14.53 4.27 -6.28
N GLU A 21 15.10 3.65 -5.26
CA GLU A 21 16.39 2.95 -5.35
C GLU A 21 16.18 1.47 -5.19
N VAL A 22 16.77 0.67 -6.07
CA VAL A 22 16.75 -0.78 -5.99
C VAL A 22 18.16 -1.31 -5.79
N LEU A 23 18.45 -1.77 -4.58
CA LEU A 23 19.73 -2.34 -4.21
C LEU A 23 19.64 -3.86 -4.27
N ARG A 24 20.38 -4.47 -5.17
CA ARG A 24 20.38 -5.92 -5.37
C ARG A 24 21.44 -6.59 -4.51
N GLY A 25 21.13 -7.77 -4.02
CA GLY A 25 22.01 -8.56 -3.17
C GLY A 25 21.89 -8.23 -1.68
N PRO A 26 22.63 -8.94 -0.82
CA PRO A 26 22.54 -8.76 0.63
C PRO A 26 22.93 -7.35 1.08
N GLN A 27 22.02 -6.68 1.77
CA GLN A 27 22.19 -5.31 2.28
C GLN A 27 22.11 -5.25 3.82
N GLY A 28 22.32 -6.37 4.49
CA GLY A 28 22.13 -6.50 5.95
C GLY A 28 23.01 -5.58 6.79
N THR A 29 24.15 -5.16 6.29
CA THR A 29 25.07 -4.25 7.00
C THR A 29 24.56 -2.82 7.10
N LEU A 30 23.81 -2.35 6.09
CA LEU A 30 23.27 -0.98 6.03
C LEU A 30 21.81 -0.91 6.48
N TYR A 31 21.00 -1.89 6.10
CA TYR A 31 19.55 -1.88 6.31
C TYR A 31 19.08 -2.88 7.36
N GLY A 32 19.99 -3.61 7.97
CA GLY A 32 19.70 -4.54 9.06
C GLY A 32 19.05 -5.85 8.58
N ARG A 33 18.25 -6.46 9.44
CA ARG A 33 17.58 -7.73 9.17
C ARG A 33 16.59 -7.62 8.01
N ASN A 34 16.32 -8.74 7.37
CA ASN A 34 15.36 -8.88 6.24
C ASN A 34 15.85 -8.30 4.90
N ALA A 35 17.10 -7.85 4.80
CA ALA A 35 17.69 -7.35 3.56
C ALA A 35 18.60 -8.38 2.87
N THR A 36 18.20 -9.66 2.82
CA THR A 36 19.03 -10.76 2.31
C THR A 36 19.05 -10.85 0.79
N ALA A 37 17.96 -10.51 0.13
CA ALA A 37 17.83 -10.56 -1.33
C ALA A 37 18.06 -9.19 -1.99
N GLY A 38 17.79 -8.11 -1.26
CA GLY A 38 17.90 -6.74 -1.73
C GLY A 38 17.03 -5.79 -0.92
N VAL A 39 17.06 -4.52 -1.30
CA VAL A 39 16.26 -3.45 -0.71
C VAL A 39 15.67 -2.59 -1.80
N VAL A 40 14.41 -2.22 -1.66
CA VAL A 40 13.78 -1.15 -2.42
C VAL A 40 13.59 0.03 -1.46
N ASN A 41 14.27 1.13 -1.72
CA ASN A 41 14.18 2.35 -0.93
C ASN A 41 13.37 3.39 -1.68
N LEU A 42 12.36 3.93 -1.02
CA LEU A 42 11.46 4.96 -1.54
C LEU A 42 11.69 6.23 -0.74
N THR A 43 12.02 7.29 -1.43
CA THR A 43 12.23 8.61 -0.81
C THR A 43 11.13 9.55 -1.27
N SER A 44 10.37 10.08 -0.32
CA SER A 44 9.34 11.08 -0.58
C SER A 44 9.96 12.41 -0.98
N ALA A 45 9.26 13.17 -1.81
CA ALA A 45 9.68 14.51 -2.17
C ALA A 45 9.70 15.42 -0.94
N LYS A 46 10.74 16.24 -0.87
CA LYS A 46 10.91 17.23 0.20
C LYS A 46 10.37 18.59 -0.25
N PRO A 47 9.97 19.45 0.69
CA PRO A 47 9.66 20.84 0.37
C PRO A 47 10.83 21.55 -0.29
N SER A 48 10.52 22.44 -1.20
CA SER A 48 11.47 23.30 -1.93
C SER A 48 11.10 24.78 -1.76
N ASP A 49 12.04 25.66 -2.07
CA ASP A 49 11.88 27.11 -2.06
C ASP A 49 11.07 27.66 -3.26
N GLN A 50 10.50 26.77 -4.08
CA GLN A 50 9.71 27.15 -5.25
C GLN A 50 8.27 26.72 -5.10
N PHE A 51 7.34 27.55 -5.57
CA PHE A 51 5.95 27.16 -5.67
C PHE A 51 5.78 26.08 -6.74
N GLU A 52 5.26 24.93 -6.34
CA GLU A 52 4.91 23.83 -7.24
C GLU A 52 3.50 23.35 -6.93
N ALA A 53 2.76 22.98 -7.95
CA ALA A 53 1.47 22.33 -7.78
C ALA A 53 1.24 21.32 -8.89
N MET A 54 0.67 20.18 -8.54
CA MET A 54 0.31 19.12 -9.48
C MET A 54 -1.03 18.53 -9.07
N ALA A 55 -1.84 18.23 -10.05
CA ALA A 55 -3.05 17.43 -9.87
C ALA A 55 -3.20 16.47 -11.04
N SER A 56 -3.52 15.24 -10.76
CA SER A 56 -3.78 14.21 -11.75
C SER A 56 -5.07 13.45 -11.43
N GLY A 57 -5.74 12.96 -12.47
CA GLY A 57 -6.92 12.13 -12.34
C GLY A 57 -6.87 10.99 -13.34
N GLU A 58 -7.13 9.78 -12.86
CA GLU A 58 -7.15 8.57 -13.64
C GLU A 58 -8.52 7.89 -13.53
N PHE A 59 -9.03 7.43 -14.66
CA PHE A 59 -10.27 6.69 -14.73
C PHE A 59 -10.04 5.39 -15.49
N GLY A 60 -10.53 4.29 -14.96
CA GLY A 60 -10.28 2.96 -15.52
C GLY A 60 -11.48 2.03 -15.43
N ASN A 61 -11.24 0.78 -15.82
CA ASN A 61 -12.22 -0.29 -15.72
C ASN A 61 -12.64 -0.55 -14.26
N TYR A 62 -13.77 -1.21 -14.06
CA TYR A 62 -14.35 -1.46 -12.75
C TYR A 62 -14.63 -0.19 -11.94
N HIS A 63 -15.02 0.89 -12.63
CA HIS A 63 -15.26 2.20 -12.03
C HIS A 63 -14.07 2.74 -11.25
N GLN A 64 -12.86 2.39 -11.68
CA GLN A 64 -11.65 2.92 -11.07
C GLN A 64 -11.61 4.44 -11.22
N LYS A 65 -11.32 5.08 -10.10
CA LYS A 65 -11.05 6.51 -10.00
C LYS A 65 -9.84 6.67 -9.10
N ARG A 66 -8.86 7.42 -9.56
CA ARG A 66 -7.68 7.79 -8.79
C ARG A 66 -7.46 9.28 -8.97
N PHE A 67 -7.30 9.97 -7.87
CA PHE A 67 -6.94 11.37 -7.86
C PHE A 67 -5.71 11.55 -6.99
N GLU A 68 -4.75 12.25 -7.53
CA GLU A 68 -3.50 12.59 -6.86
C GLU A 68 -3.28 14.09 -6.95
N GLY A 69 -2.80 14.69 -5.88
CA GLY A 69 -2.51 16.10 -5.86
C GLY A 69 -1.33 16.43 -4.95
N MET A 70 -0.61 17.47 -5.31
CA MET A 70 0.50 17.98 -4.54
C MET A 70 0.55 19.50 -4.68
N ILE A 71 0.91 20.16 -3.58
CA ILE A 71 1.22 21.59 -3.55
C ILE A 71 2.45 21.81 -2.67
N ASN A 72 3.39 22.59 -3.16
CA ASN A 72 4.57 23.05 -2.44
C ASN A 72 4.51 24.57 -2.29
N LEU A 73 4.59 25.03 -1.07
CA LEU A 73 4.45 26.43 -0.69
C LEU A 73 5.70 26.91 0.04
N PRO A 74 6.53 27.77 -0.56
CA PRO A 74 7.53 28.51 0.18
C PRO A 74 6.82 29.59 1.01
N ILE A 75 6.90 29.49 2.33
CA ILE A 75 6.24 30.42 3.26
C ILE A 75 7.17 31.57 3.63
N VAL A 76 8.43 31.22 3.88
CA VAL A 76 9.51 32.19 4.14
C VAL A 76 10.72 31.76 3.34
N ASP A 77 11.16 32.62 2.43
CA ASP A 77 12.28 32.36 1.55
C ASP A 77 13.48 31.80 2.32
N ASP A 78 14.03 30.69 1.82
CA ASP A 78 15.17 29.96 2.38
C ASP A 78 15.00 29.46 3.84
N ARG A 79 13.83 29.60 4.46
CA ARG A 79 13.67 29.28 5.87
C ARG A 79 12.53 28.31 6.18
N LEU A 80 11.37 28.48 5.53
CA LEU A 80 10.19 27.70 5.88
C LEU A 80 9.39 27.35 4.64
N ASP A 81 9.31 26.05 4.36
CA ASP A 81 8.61 25.49 3.23
C ASP A 81 7.62 24.42 3.70
N ILE A 82 6.48 24.37 3.06
CA ILE A 82 5.45 23.37 3.34
C ILE A 82 5.10 22.63 2.05
N ARG A 83 5.14 21.32 2.09
CA ARG A 83 4.68 20.45 1.01
C ARG A 83 3.54 19.58 1.50
N ILE A 84 2.42 19.61 0.76
CA ILE A 84 1.24 18.81 1.03
C ILE A 84 0.99 17.96 -0.21
N ALA A 85 0.85 16.67 -0.02
CA ALA A 85 0.52 15.73 -1.08
C ALA A 85 -0.56 14.75 -0.60
N GLY A 86 -1.37 14.27 -1.52
CA GLY A 86 -2.41 13.30 -1.18
C GLY A 86 -2.89 12.53 -2.40
N GLU A 87 -3.45 11.37 -2.13
CA GLU A 87 -4.01 10.47 -3.11
C GLU A 87 -5.29 9.84 -2.58
N TRP A 88 -6.25 9.65 -3.47
CA TRP A 88 -7.45 8.87 -3.24
C TRP A 88 -7.68 7.93 -4.41
N THR A 89 -7.87 6.65 -4.10
CA THR A 89 -8.16 5.60 -5.07
C THR A 89 -9.43 4.86 -4.67
N LYS A 90 -10.35 4.75 -5.62
CA LYS A 90 -11.54 3.92 -5.48
C LYS A 90 -11.73 3.05 -6.70
N ARG A 91 -12.02 1.76 -6.47
CA ARG A 91 -12.28 0.80 -7.53
C ARG A 91 -13.26 -0.26 -7.04
N GLN A 92 -14.22 -0.65 -7.89
CA GLN A 92 -15.04 -1.84 -7.62
C GLN A 92 -14.23 -3.12 -7.73
N GLY A 93 -14.65 -4.14 -7.00
CA GLY A 93 -14.07 -5.47 -7.07
C GLY A 93 -14.21 -6.12 -8.44
N TYR A 94 -13.22 -6.87 -8.83
CA TYR A 94 -13.25 -7.65 -10.07
C TYR A 94 -13.73 -9.09 -9.85
N SER A 95 -13.69 -9.59 -8.63
CA SER A 95 -14.23 -10.89 -8.25
C SER A 95 -15.71 -10.76 -7.91
N PHE A 96 -16.50 -11.78 -8.23
CA PHE A 96 -17.93 -11.80 -7.96
C PHE A 96 -18.27 -12.94 -7.01
N ASN A 97 -18.87 -12.60 -5.88
CA ASN A 97 -19.34 -13.57 -4.91
C ASN A 97 -20.79 -13.99 -5.25
N GLN A 98 -20.96 -15.20 -5.72
CA GLN A 98 -22.27 -15.72 -6.13
C GLN A 98 -23.23 -15.97 -4.96
N ILE A 99 -22.74 -15.99 -3.73
CA ILE A 99 -23.57 -16.24 -2.56
C ILE A 99 -24.18 -14.95 -2.04
N THR A 100 -23.42 -13.87 -2.01
CA THR A 100 -23.88 -12.56 -1.55
C THR A 100 -24.39 -11.68 -2.69
N ASP A 101 -24.19 -12.12 -3.94
CA ASP A 101 -24.51 -11.37 -5.15
C ASP A 101 -23.79 -10.01 -5.24
N GLU A 102 -22.60 -9.94 -4.67
CA GLU A 102 -21.81 -8.71 -4.59
C GLU A 102 -20.43 -8.87 -5.25
N ARG A 103 -19.90 -7.77 -5.72
CA ARG A 103 -18.49 -7.72 -6.15
C ARG A 103 -17.60 -7.52 -4.94
N ILE A 104 -16.57 -8.37 -4.87
CA ILE A 104 -15.55 -8.35 -3.82
C ILE A 104 -14.19 -8.06 -4.44
N ASP A 105 -13.20 -7.73 -3.61
CA ASP A 105 -11.88 -7.31 -4.01
C ASP A 105 -11.86 -5.87 -4.54
N GLY A 106 -12.77 -5.07 -4.01
CA GLY A 106 -12.82 -3.63 -4.20
C GLY A 106 -11.67 -2.93 -3.49
N ARG A 107 -11.55 -1.65 -3.76
CA ARG A 107 -10.52 -0.80 -3.15
C ARG A 107 -11.11 0.58 -2.88
N ASP A 108 -10.96 1.05 -1.65
CA ASP A 108 -11.27 2.43 -1.27
C ASP A 108 -10.23 2.87 -0.25
N LEU A 109 -9.32 3.71 -0.70
CA LEU A 109 -8.23 4.17 0.15
C LEU A 109 -7.91 5.64 -0.15
N TRP A 110 -7.47 6.32 0.88
CA TRP A 110 -6.91 7.64 0.75
C TRP A 110 -5.70 7.80 1.67
N SER A 111 -4.76 8.59 1.21
CA SER A 111 -3.58 8.94 1.97
C SER A 111 -3.23 10.41 1.78
N GLY A 112 -2.65 10.98 2.80
CA GLY A 112 -2.20 12.35 2.78
C GLY A 112 -0.94 12.54 3.60
N ARG A 113 -0.02 13.35 3.09
CA ARG A 113 1.23 13.69 3.75
C ARG A 113 1.44 15.19 3.74
N MET A 114 1.85 15.72 4.87
CA MET A 114 2.32 17.08 5.02
C MET A 114 3.75 17.06 5.52
N THR A 115 4.63 17.75 4.82
CA THR A 115 6.03 17.89 5.19
C THR A 115 6.34 19.37 5.38
N ILE A 116 6.87 19.72 6.54
CA ILE A 116 7.34 21.07 6.85
C ILE A 116 8.86 21.03 6.89
N GLY A 117 9.48 21.79 6.02
CA GLY A 117 10.93 22.03 6.02
C GLY A 117 11.24 23.34 6.74
N TRP A 118 12.10 23.31 7.74
CA TRP A 118 12.47 24.49 8.52
C TRP A 118 13.97 24.59 8.68
N LYS A 119 14.48 25.76 8.30
CA LYS A 119 15.91 26.15 8.44
C LYS A 119 16.01 27.32 9.40
N PRO A 120 16.10 27.10 10.72
CA PRO A 120 16.23 28.18 11.69
C PRO A 120 17.54 28.96 11.57
N VAL A 121 18.61 28.27 11.18
CA VAL A 121 19.93 28.83 10.90
C VAL A 121 20.56 28.12 9.70
N GLU A 122 21.56 28.71 9.06
CA GLU A 122 22.14 28.19 7.81
C GLU A 122 22.62 26.73 7.89
N ASN A 123 23.11 26.31 9.03
CA ASN A 123 23.69 24.97 9.22
C ASN A 123 22.71 23.95 9.82
N LEU A 124 21.45 24.30 10.03
CA LEU A 124 20.46 23.40 10.59
C LEU A 124 19.21 23.34 9.71
N GLN A 125 18.92 22.17 9.20
CA GLN A 125 17.70 21.89 8.45
C GLN A 125 16.91 20.78 9.14
N THR A 126 15.66 21.03 9.41
CA THR A 126 14.75 20.12 10.10
C THR A 126 13.53 19.83 9.25
N TYR A 127 13.04 18.61 9.27
CA TYR A 127 11.82 18.22 8.61
C TYR A 127 10.84 17.62 9.63
N LEU A 128 9.62 18.12 9.62
CA LEU A 128 8.49 17.51 10.32
C LEU A 128 7.57 16.90 9.28
N ILE A 129 7.35 15.59 9.38
CA ILE A 129 6.48 14.84 8.48
C ILE A 129 5.30 14.32 9.27
N TRP A 130 4.10 14.64 8.79
CA TRP A 130 2.85 14.03 9.23
C TRP A 130 2.25 13.27 8.06
N GLU A 131 1.86 12.04 8.31
CA GLU A 131 1.26 11.16 7.31
C GLU A 131 0.03 10.47 7.87
N HIS A 132 -1.01 10.38 7.06
CA HIS A 132 -2.23 9.66 7.37
C HIS A 132 -2.60 8.75 6.21
N PHE A 133 -2.96 7.52 6.54
CA PHE A 133 -3.43 6.51 5.61
C PHE A 133 -4.70 5.87 6.16
N GLN A 134 -5.70 5.74 5.32
CA GLN A 134 -6.93 5.02 5.62
C GLN A 134 -7.33 4.14 4.46
N GLU A 135 -7.67 2.92 4.77
CA GLU A 135 -8.16 1.91 3.84
C GLU A 135 -9.47 1.34 4.37
N ASP A 136 -10.48 1.31 3.50
CA ASP A 136 -11.77 0.67 3.75
C ASP A 136 -12.13 -0.16 2.50
N ASP A 137 -11.71 -1.42 2.49
CA ASP A 137 -11.89 -2.30 1.35
C ASP A 137 -12.30 -3.72 1.76
N ASP A 138 -12.80 -4.47 0.80
CA ASP A 138 -13.25 -5.85 0.94
C ASP A 138 -12.31 -6.84 0.23
N ARG A 139 -11.00 -6.51 0.13
CA ARG A 139 -10.03 -7.37 -0.55
C ARG A 139 -9.88 -8.73 0.11
N ILE A 140 -9.92 -9.76 -0.72
CA ILE A 140 -9.58 -11.10 -0.29
C ILE A 140 -8.05 -11.22 -0.21
N ARG A 141 -7.51 -11.18 0.99
CA ARG A 141 -6.06 -11.28 1.24
C ARG A 141 -5.53 -12.70 1.14
N SER A 142 -6.40 -13.68 1.34
CA SER A 142 -6.06 -15.09 1.14
C SER A 142 -7.31 -15.87 0.73
N SER A 143 -7.23 -16.58 -0.37
CA SER A 143 -8.29 -17.45 -0.85
C SER A 143 -7.73 -18.76 -1.36
N LYS A 144 -8.54 -19.81 -1.34
CA LYS A 144 -8.18 -21.09 -1.93
C LYS A 144 -8.37 -20.99 -3.45
N GLN A 145 -7.27 -20.95 -4.18
CA GLN A 145 -7.29 -20.77 -5.62
C GLN A 145 -7.55 -22.04 -6.42
N LEU A 146 -7.43 -23.23 -5.81
CA LEU A 146 -7.55 -24.49 -6.49
C LEU A 146 -8.29 -25.52 -5.64
N CYS A 147 -9.50 -25.87 -6.07
CA CYS A 147 -10.30 -26.91 -5.46
C CYS A 147 -10.00 -28.26 -6.07
N LYS A 148 -8.86 -28.86 -5.70
CA LYS A 148 -8.57 -30.28 -5.98
C LYS A 148 -8.86 -31.12 -4.75
N ALA A 149 -9.36 -32.32 -4.97
CA ALA A 149 -9.46 -33.30 -3.90
C ALA A 149 -8.07 -33.54 -3.30
N ASP A 150 -7.94 -33.27 -2.02
CA ASP A 150 -6.68 -33.51 -1.31
C ASP A 150 -6.70 -34.94 -0.76
N TYR A 151 -6.15 -35.83 -1.54
CA TYR A 151 -6.04 -37.27 -1.16
C TYR A 151 -5.03 -37.49 0.00
N ARG A 152 -4.20 -36.51 0.33
CA ARG A 152 -3.24 -36.61 1.43
C ARG A 152 -3.86 -36.29 2.79
N SER A 153 -4.95 -35.59 2.81
CA SER A 153 -5.64 -35.25 4.06
C SER A 153 -6.55 -36.33 4.59
N GLY A 154 -6.48 -37.52 4.02
CA GLY A 154 -7.27 -38.68 4.40
C GLY A 154 -8.75 -38.31 4.58
N THR A 155 -9.62 -38.89 3.82
CA THR A 155 -11.05 -38.74 4.00
C THR A 155 -11.49 -37.42 4.59
N GLY A 156 -11.58 -36.46 3.82
CA GLY A 156 -12.24 -35.15 3.97
C GLY A 156 -12.73 -34.58 5.29
N SER A 157 -12.61 -35.32 6.37
CA SER A 157 -13.33 -34.96 7.57
C SER A 157 -12.46 -34.54 8.75
N THR A 158 -11.22 -34.97 8.83
CA THR A 158 -10.39 -34.66 10.00
C THR A 158 -8.97 -34.35 9.58
N GLY A 159 -8.73 -33.15 9.16
CA GLY A 159 -7.35 -32.67 9.02
C GLY A 159 -6.65 -32.60 10.37
N ALA A 160 -5.33 -32.55 10.36
CA ALA A 160 -4.47 -32.47 11.55
C ALA A 160 -4.81 -31.31 12.52
N LEU A 161 -5.75 -30.47 12.17
CA LEU A 161 -6.31 -29.39 12.99
C LEU A 161 -7.77 -29.62 13.40
N GLY A 162 -8.24 -30.87 13.34
CA GLY A 162 -9.46 -31.27 14.04
C GLY A 162 -10.80 -30.88 13.41
N GLY A 163 -10.87 -30.44 12.16
CA GLY A 163 -12.15 -30.09 11.57
C GLY A 163 -12.23 -30.23 10.06
N PRO A 164 -13.30 -30.86 9.55
CA PRO A 164 -13.53 -31.01 8.12
C PRO A 164 -13.69 -29.68 7.39
N ARG A 165 -14.03 -28.65 8.13
CA ARG A 165 -14.40 -27.35 7.57
C ARG A 165 -13.21 -26.47 7.20
N TYR A 166 -12.08 -26.63 7.83
CA TYR A 166 -10.92 -25.74 7.60
C TYR A 166 -10.19 -25.94 6.27
N ARG A 167 -10.17 -27.18 5.78
CA ARG A 167 -9.49 -27.53 4.54
C ARG A 167 -10.40 -27.58 3.31
N SER A 168 -11.70 -27.71 3.53
CA SER A 168 -12.70 -27.74 2.47
C SER A 168 -13.42 -26.41 2.26
N GLN A 169 -13.08 -25.40 3.04
CA GLN A 169 -13.64 -24.07 2.87
C GLN A 169 -13.27 -23.53 1.50
N GLY A 170 -14.24 -23.23 0.69
CA GLY A 170 -14.04 -22.84 -0.70
C GLY A 170 -14.01 -23.98 -1.72
N CYS A 171 -14.09 -25.24 -1.28
CA CYS A 171 -14.13 -26.42 -2.17
C CYS A 171 -15.45 -27.20 -2.10
N LEU A 172 -16.45 -26.65 -1.46
CA LEU A 172 -17.79 -27.23 -1.48
C LEU A 172 -18.45 -26.94 -2.84
N PRO A 173 -19.28 -27.88 -3.35
CA PRO A 173 -20.14 -27.60 -4.49
C PRO A 173 -20.89 -26.28 -4.21
N PHE A 174 -20.83 -25.35 -5.13
CA PHE A 174 -21.41 -24.00 -5.00
C PHE A 174 -20.64 -23.00 -4.10
N SER A 175 -19.57 -23.37 -3.44
CA SER A 175 -18.66 -22.41 -2.88
C SER A 175 -17.58 -22.09 -3.93
N LEU A 176 -17.62 -20.94 -4.50
CA LEU A 176 -16.63 -20.52 -5.49
C LEU A 176 -15.33 -20.01 -4.85
N TYR A 177 -15.31 -19.87 -3.53
CA TYR A 177 -14.16 -19.35 -2.79
C TYR A 177 -14.13 -19.83 -1.34
#